data_f3b05afc3f7988fcf20673d386c6fd31
#
_entry.id   f3b05afc3f7988fcf20673d386c6fd31
#
_cell.length_a   1.000
_cell.length_b   1.000
_cell.length_c   1.000
_cell.angle_alpha   90.00
_cell.angle_beta   90.00
_cell.angle_gamma   90.00
#
_symmetry.space_group_name_H-M   'P 1'
#
loop_
_entity.id
_entity.type
_entity.pdbx_description
1 polymer ?
#
loop_
_entity_poly.entity_id
_entity_poly.type
_entity_poly.pdbx_seq_one_letter_code
_entity_poly.pdbx_strand_id
1 'polypeptide(L)'
;MTSKIFRNSFLVGVAVFFLSIALFMGVLYQYFGSQLLIQLESEAALAARGVEMGSMDYLDGLSSANRITWIDAGGTVLFDNQADPAQMENHADREEVRAALESETGTASRYSTTLSLSLIHI
;
A
#
# COMPACT_ATOMS: atom_id res chain seq x y z
N MET A 1 -13.23 9.15 -53.13
CA MET A 1 -13.35 7.84 -52.48
C MET A 1 -12.12 7.54 -51.59
N THR A 2 -10.93 7.74 -52.07
CA THR A 2 -9.67 7.46 -51.31
C THR A 2 -9.55 8.21 -49.99
N SER A 3 -9.98 9.50 -49.91
CA SER A 3 -9.89 10.29 -48.68
C SER A 3 -10.82 9.81 -47.53
N LYS A 4 -11.98 9.27 -47.91
CA LYS A 4 -12.92 8.73 -46.89
C LYS A 4 -12.40 7.39 -46.33
N ILE A 5 -11.82 6.54 -47.16
CA ILE A 5 -11.23 5.25 -46.79
C ILE A 5 -10.01 5.52 -45.86
N PHE A 6 -9.15 6.45 -46.27
CA PHE A 6 -7.96 6.82 -45.46
C PHE A 6 -8.38 7.36 -44.10
N ARG A 7 -9.35 8.27 -44.03
CA ARG A 7 -9.83 8.83 -42.76
C ARG A 7 -10.42 7.76 -41.85
N ASN A 8 -11.21 6.83 -42.39
CA ASN A 8 -11.79 5.75 -41.58
C ASN A 8 -10.72 4.80 -41.06
N SER A 9 -9.76 4.41 -41.89
CA SER A 9 -8.64 3.55 -41.48
C SER A 9 -7.77 4.23 -40.43
N PHE A 10 -7.53 5.54 -40.57
CA PHE A 10 -6.78 6.32 -39.61
C PHE A 10 -7.52 6.38 -38.25
N LEU A 11 -8.84 6.64 -38.25
CA LEU A 11 -9.64 6.67 -37.02
C LEU A 11 -9.66 5.31 -36.32
N VAL A 12 -9.77 4.21 -37.07
CA VAL A 12 -9.69 2.86 -36.49
C VAL A 12 -8.31 2.61 -35.86
N GLY A 13 -7.23 3.00 -36.54
CA GLY A 13 -5.87 2.88 -36.00
C GLY A 13 -5.68 3.66 -34.72
N VAL A 14 -6.17 4.89 -34.66
CA VAL A 14 -6.12 5.73 -33.45
C VAL A 14 -6.95 5.10 -32.31
N ALA A 15 -8.14 4.60 -32.61
CA ALA A 15 -8.98 3.95 -31.60
C ALA A 15 -8.32 2.69 -31.02
N VAL A 16 -7.74 1.83 -31.89
CA VAL A 16 -6.99 0.64 -31.44
C VAL A 16 -5.78 1.01 -30.61
N PHE A 17 -5.06 2.07 -30.98
CA PHE A 17 -3.91 2.57 -30.23
C PHE A 17 -4.29 2.99 -28.81
N PHE A 18 -5.33 3.82 -28.64
CA PHE A 18 -5.81 4.22 -27.32
C PHE A 18 -6.34 3.07 -26.49
N LEU A 19 -7.05 2.12 -27.13
CA LEU A 19 -7.51 0.91 -26.44
C LEU A 19 -6.35 0.06 -25.94
N SER A 20 -5.30 -0.09 -26.72
CA SER A 20 -4.08 -0.83 -26.34
C SER A 20 -3.38 -0.16 -25.16
N ILE A 21 -3.27 1.16 -25.18
CA ILE A 21 -2.70 1.93 -24.04
C ILE A 21 -3.53 1.73 -22.79
N ALA A 22 -4.86 1.82 -22.89
CA ALA A 22 -5.74 1.65 -21.72
C ALA A 22 -5.63 0.24 -21.12
N LEU A 23 -5.57 -0.80 -21.95
CA LEU A 23 -5.37 -2.17 -21.49
C LEU A 23 -4.00 -2.35 -20.85
N PHE A 24 -2.95 -1.82 -21.47
CA PHE A 24 -1.58 -1.91 -20.94
C PHE A 24 -1.45 -1.20 -19.59
N MET A 25 -2.02 0.02 -19.48
CA MET A 25 -2.05 0.76 -18.21
C MET A 25 -2.83 0.01 -17.12
N GLY A 26 -3.95 -0.62 -17.46
CA GLY A 26 -4.72 -1.45 -16.53
C GLY A 26 -3.91 -2.63 -15.97
N VAL A 27 -3.21 -3.34 -16.84
CA VAL A 27 -2.34 -4.46 -16.44
C VAL A 27 -1.18 -3.98 -15.57
N LEU A 28 -0.52 -2.87 -15.95
CA LEU A 28 0.56 -2.29 -15.16
C LEU A 28 0.08 -1.86 -13.77
N TYR A 29 -1.07 -1.21 -13.69
CA TYR A 29 -1.64 -0.76 -12.43
C TYR A 29 -1.89 -1.94 -11.47
N GLN A 30 -2.48 -3.03 -11.96
CA GLN A 30 -2.68 -4.24 -11.18
C GLN A 30 -1.36 -4.89 -10.76
N TYR A 31 -0.40 -4.97 -11.67
CA TYR A 31 0.90 -5.55 -11.39
C TYR A 31 1.65 -4.79 -10.30
N PHE A 32 1.75 -3.47 -10.43
CA PHE A 32 2.43 -2.65 -9.43
C PHE A 32 1.71 -2.64 -8.08
N GLY A 33 0.36 -2.64 -8.08
CA GLY A 33 -0.42 -2.74 -6.85
C GLY A 33 -0.15 -4.05 -6.10
N SER A 34 -0.12 -5.19 -6.79
CA SER A 34 0.19 -6.47 -6.16
C SER A 34 1.64 -6.57 -5.68
N GLN A 35 2.60 -6.04 -6.42
CA GLN A 35 4.00 -6.01 -6.01
C GLN A 35 4.20 -5.15 -4.76
N LEU A 36 3.53 -4.01 -4.67
CA LEU A 36 3.60 -3.14 -3.49
C LEU A 36 3.05 -3.85 -2.25
N LEU A 37 1.92 -4.56 -2.37
CA LEU A 37 1.35 -5.32 -1.26
C LEU A 37 2.32 -6.41 -0.77
N ILE A 38 2.91 -7.19 -1.67
CA ILE A 38 3.90 -8.23 -1.31
C ILE A 38 5.11 -7.62 -0.61
N GLN A 39 5.58 -6.47 -1.08
CA GLN A 39 6.69 -5.77 -0.45
C GLN A 39 6.33 -5.31 0.97
N LEU A 40 5.17 -4.69 1.16
CA LEU A 40 4.69 -4.23 2.47
C LEU A 40 4.51 -5.40 3.44
N GLU A 41 3.94 -6.51 2.98
CA GLU A 41 3.80 -7.74 3.78
C GLU A 41 5.15 -8.28 4.23
N SER A 42 6.12 -8.33 3.33
CA SER A 42 7.48 -8.77 3.64
C SER A 42 8.16 -7.85 4.65
N GLU A 43 8.05 -6.54 4.50
CA GLU A 43 8.61 -5.57 5.45
C GLU A 43 7.95 -5.68 6.83
N ALA A 44 6.62 -5.80 6.88
CA ALA A 44 5.89 -5.98 8.14
C ALA A 44 6.31 -7.27 8.87
N ALA A 45 6.45 -8.38 8.14
CA ALA A 45 6.89 -9.65 8.71
C ALA A 45 8.33 -9.59 9.24
N LEU A 46 9.23 -8.90 8.55
CA LEU A 46 10.61 -8.70 9.00
C LEU A 46 10.66 -7.79 10.23
N ALA A 47 9.89 -6.72 10.27
CA ALA A 47 9.79 -5.82 11.42
C ALA A 47 9.25 -6.57 12.65
N ALA A 48 8.19 -7.36 12.49
CA ALA A 48 7.62 -8.16 13.57
C ALA A 48 8.64 -9.16 14.16
N ARG A 49 9.36 -9.89 13.31
CA ARG A 49 10.42 -10.81 13.77
C ARG A 49 11.56 -10.08 14.46
N GLY A 50 11.93 -8.90 13.96
CA GLY A 50 12.97 -8.08 14.59
C GLY A 50 12.60 -7.65 16.00
N VAL A 51 11.34 -7.27 16.22
CA VAL A 51 10.81 -6.91 17.54
C VAL A 51 10.81 -8.12 18.50
N GLU A 52 10.40 -9.29 18.03
CA GLU A 52 10.43 -10.53 18.82
C GLU A 52 11.84 -10.91 19.28
N MET A 53 12.86 -10.66 18.46
CA MET A 53 14.24 -11.04 18.71
C MET A 53 15.07 -9.98 19.46
N GLY A 54 14.76 -8.69 19.27
CA GLY A 54 15.69 -7.62 19.64
C GLY A 54 15.10 -6.44 20.40
N SER A 55 13.82 -6.46 20.74
CA SER A 55 13.11 -5.33 21.35
C SER A 55 12.87 -4.10 20.43
N MET A 56 12.31 -3.03 20.99
CA MET A 56 12.01 -1.78 20.29
C MET A 56 13.22 -1.11 19.64
N ASP A 57 14.40 -1.28 20.20
CA ASP A 57 15.65 -0.70 19.67
C ASP A 57 15.95 -1.15 18.24
N TYR A 58 15.43 -2.32 17.84
CA TYR A 58 15.52 -2.78 16.45
C TYR A 58 14.74 -1.88 15.48
N LEU A 59 13.57 -1.42 15.87
CA LEU A 59 12.74 -0.53 15.03
C LEU A 59 13.36 0.85 14.85
N ASP A 60 14.01 1.39 15.88
CA ASP A 60 14.73 2.68 15.82
C ASP A 60 15.91 2.64 14.82
N GLY A 61 16.53 1.48 14.66
CA GLY A 61 17.62 1.27 13.71
C GLY A 61 17.17 0.95 12.28
N LEU A 62 15.88 0.72 12.06
CA LEU A 62 15.35 0.28 10.78
C LEU A 62 15.14 1.48 9.84
N SER A 63 16.02 1.62 8.86
CA SER A 63 15.84 2.61 7.78
C SER A 63 14.89 2.06 6.73
N SER A 64 13.60 2.36 6.84
CA SER A 64 12.59 2.01 5.86
C SER A 64 12.07 3.24 5.13
N ALA A 65 11.83 3.12 3.83
CA ALA A 65 11.15 4.12 3.03
C ALA A 65 9.65 4.20 3.36
N ASN A 66 9.12 3.12 3.94
CA ASN A 66 7.73 3.02 4.35
C ASN A 66 7.57 3.41 5.82
N ARG A 67 6.37 3.87 6.18
CA ARG A 67 6.00 4.09 7.56
C ARG A 67 5.80 2.75 8.27
N ILE A 68 6.46 2.59 9.43
CA ILE A 68 6.30 1.45 10.31
C ILE A 68 5.69 1.94 11.62
N THR A 69 4.58 1.34 12.00
CA THR A 69 3.87 1.64 13.25
C THR A 69 3.68 0.34 14.03
N TRP A 70 4.09 0.31 15.28
CA TRP A 70 3.83 -0.82 16.17
C TRP A 70 2.66 -0.50 17.10
N ILE A 71 1.65 -1.37 17.07
CA ILE A 71 0.39 -1.21 17.78
C ILE A 71 0.19 -2.43 18.67
N ASP A 72 -0.23 -2.21 19.92
CA ASP A 72 -0.58 -3.30 20.80
C ASP A 72 -1.96 -3.91 20.46
N ALA A 73 -2.30 -5.02 21.09
CA ALA A 73 -3.59 -5.70 20.88
C ALA A 73 -4.81 -4.84 21.30
N GLY A 74 -4.61 -3.82 22.11
CA GLY A 74 -5.65 -2.85 22.50
C GLY A 74 -5.77 -1.67 21.53
N GLY A 75 -4.96 -1.63 20.47
CA GLY A 75 -4.96 -0.56 19.46
C GLY A 75 -4.13 0.67 19.83
N THR A 76 -3.36 0.61 20.92
CA THR A 76 -2.47 1.70 21.33
C THR A 76 -1.20 1.68 20.50
N VAL A 77 -0.79 2.81 19.96
CA VAL A 77 0.44 2.94 19.20
C VAL A 77 1.63 3.01 20.17
N LEU A 78 2.54 2.04 20.07
CA LEU A 78 3.74 1.95 20.91
C LEU A 78 4.96 2.58 20.24
N PHE A 79 5.04 2.50 18.91
CA PHE A 79 6.14 3.03 18.11
C PHE A 79 5.64 3.51 16.74
N ASP A 80 6.24 4.56 16.21
CA ASP A 80 6.05 5.01 14.84
C ASP A 80 7.33 5.72 14.36
N ASN A 81 7.81 5.38 13.16
CA ASN A 81 9.07 5.94 12.64
C ASN A 81 8.93 7.32 11.99
N GLN A 82 7.71 7.86 11.86
CA GLN A 82 7.46 9.13 11.18
C GLN A 82 6.63 10.13 12.00
N ALA A 83 5.98 9.69 13.06
CA ALA A 83 5.15 10.55 13.90
C ALA A 83 5.29 10.18 15.39
N ASP A 84 4.92 11.10 16.28
CA ASP A 84 4.98 10.87 17.72
C ASP A 84 3.82 9.95 18.17
N PRO A 85 4.09 8.75 18.69
CA PRO A 85 3.07 7.81 19.15
C PRO A 85 2.14 8.40 20.22
N ALA A 86 2.65 9.30 21.06
CA ALA A 86 1.90 9.91 22.15
C ALA A 86 0.76 10.84 21.67
N GLN A 87 0.83 11.30 20.42
CA GLN A 87 -0.17 12.19 19.82
C GLN A 87 -1.15 11.42 18.90
N MET A 88 -1.01 10.10 18.83
CA MET A 88 -1.86 9.28 17.99
C MET A 88 -3.09 8.78 18.73
N GLU A 89 -4.21 8.78 18.01
CA GLU A 89 -5.45 8.15 18.47
C GLU A 89 -5.31 6.62 18.52
N ASN A 90 -6.16 5.99 19.35
CA ASN A 90 -6.24 4.52 19.36
C ASN A 90 -6.69 3.97 18.00
N HIS A 91 -6.04 2.91 17.56
CA HIS A 91 -6.22 2.33 16.23
C HIS A 91 -7.06 1.03 16.22
N ALA A 92 -7.63 0.63 17.36
CA ALA A 92 -8.40 -0.61 17.49
C ALA A 92 -9.59 -0.72 16.51
N ASP A 93 -10.22 0.40 16.20
CA ASP A 93 -11.39 0.45 15.29
C ASP A 93 -11.02 0.45 13.80
N ARG A 94 -9.74 0.46 13.47
CA ARG A 94 -9.30 0.45 12.08
C ARG A 94 -9.50 -0.93 11.45
N GLU A 95 -9.99 -0.92 10.21
CA GLU A 95 -10.33 -2.14 9.46
C GLU A 95 -9.15 -3.12 9.36
N GLU A 96 -7.96 -2.62 9.04
CA GLU A 96 -6.75 -3.43 8.93
C GLU A 96 -6.30 -4.02 10.27
N VAL A 97 -6.45 -3.28 11.37
CA VAL A 97 -6.11 -3.76 12.73
C VAL A 97 -7.07 -4.86 13.15
N ARG A 98 -8.37 -4.68 12.93
CA ARG A 98 -9.38 -5.70 13.22
C ARG A 98 -9.16 -6.96 12.38
N ALA A 99 -8.90 -6.80 11.09
CA ALA A 99 -8.61 -7.93 10.21
C ALA A 99 -7.35 -8.69 10.65
N ALA A 100 -6.28 -7.98 11.06
CA ALA A 100 -5.06 -8.60 11.55
C ALA A 100 -5.27 -9.38 12.86
N LEU A 101 -6.11 -8.88 13.77
CA LEU A 101 -6.44 -9.59 15.01
C LEU A 101 -7.25 -10.86 14.76
N GLU A 102 -8.06 -10.93 13.70
CA GLU A 102 -8.87 -12.09 13.34
C GLU A 102 -8.13 -13.11 12.48
N SER A 103 -7.20 -12.68 11.63
CA SER A 103 -6.62 -13.49 10.55
C SER A 103 -5.08 -13.45 10.49
N GLU A 104 -4.42 -12.95 11.53
CA GLU A 104 -2.96 -12.73 11.62
C GLU A 104 -2.45 -11.59 10.72
N THR A 105 -3.11 -11.30 9.61
CA THR A 105 -2.76 -10.19 8.71
C THR A 105 -4.00 -9.42 8.25
N GLY A 106 -3.85 -8.14 8.00
CA GLY A 106 -4.91 -7.29 7.48
C GLY A 106 -4.37 -6.26 6.48
N THR A 107 -5.16 -5.94 5.48
CA THR A 107 -4.84 -4.90 4.48
C THR A 107 -6.00 -3.95 4.32
N ALA A 108 -5.69 -2.65 4.17
CA ALA A 108 -6.68 -1.64 3.83
C ALA A 108 -6.05 -0.60 2.89
N SER A 109 -6.87 0.00 2.05
CA SER A 109 -6.47 1.10 1.18
C SER A 109 -7.32 2.31 1.51
N ARG A 110 -6.69 3.36 2.02
CA ARG A 110 -7.36 4.62 2.34
C ARG A 110 -6.40 5.79 2.26
N TYR A 111 -6.96 6.98 2.12
CA TYR A 111 -6.19 8.21 2.22
C TYR A 111 -5.88 8.53 3.69
N SER A 112 -4.60 8.70 4.01
CA SER A 112 -4.18 9.19 5.33
C SER A 112 -4.05 10.71 5.30
N THR A 113 -4.82 11.40 6.15
CA THR A 113 -4.73 12.85 6.31
C THR A 113 -3.41 13.29 6.93
N THR A 114 -2.75 12.41 7.68
CA THR A 114 -1.48 12.70 8.37
C THR A 114 -0.29 12.68 7.43
N LEU A 115 -0.21 11.71 6.51
CA LEU A 115 0.96 11.49 5.65
C LEU A 115 0.63 11.38 4.16
N SER A 116 -0.60 11.63 3.74
CA SER A 116 -1.04 11.47 2.34
C SER A 116 -0.79 10.08 1.76
N LEU A 117 -0.87 9.04 2.60
CA LEU A 117 -0.69 7.64 2.21
C LEU A 117 -2.04 6.99 1.91
N SER A 118 -2.07 6.10 0.94
CA SER A 118 -3.29 5.44 0.47
C SER A 118 -3.32 3.93 0.67
N LEU A 119 -2.23 3.30 1.07
CA LEU A 119 -2.12 1.86 1.23
C LEU A 119 -1.48 1.50 2.56
N ILE A 120 -2.11 0.56 3.30
CA ILE A 120 -1.68 0.12 4.63
C ILE A 120 -1.73 -1.40 4.65
N HIS A 121 -0.67 -2.03 5.19
CA HIS A 121 -0.59 -3.46 5.48
C HIS A 121 -0.21 -3.66 6.97
N ILE A 122 -0.85 -4.61 7.62
CA ILE A 122 -0.61 -4.99 9.03
C ILE A 122 -0.51 -6.51 9.13
#